data_502d3cb1093e713ad20252d8e559cbaf
#
_entry.id   502d3cb1093e713ad20252d8e559cbaf
#
_cell.length_a   1.000
_cell.length_b   1.000
_cell.length_c   1.000
_cell.angle_alpha   90.00
_cell.angle_beta   90.00
_cell.angle_gamma   90.00
#
_symmetry.space_group_name_H-M   'P 1'
#
loop_
_entity.id
_entity.type
_entity.pdbx_description
1 polymer ?
#
loop_
_entity_poly.entity_id
_entity_poly.type
_entity_poly.pdbx_seq_one_letter_code
_entity_poly.pdbx_strand_id
1 'polypeptide(L)'
;MQPARMASLQAAARSSQKAARTAFQHQRRCLSDVAITRTGKPIIRVQGGRYASPYCHTATVFGATGALGRYIVNRLARQGCTVVVPFREEQHKRHLKVAGDLGRVNFIEYDLRNTESVEASVRHSDIVFNLVGRNYSTKNFSLEDTHVWGAQRIAEAVAKYDVDRFIHVSSYNADENSPSEFFRTKARGEKVVRDIFPETTIVRPAPMFGAEDNLLMKLAGVTNVFTANNMQERYWPVHVIDVGAALEIIGYDDNTAGQTFELYGPKNYSTGEIAEMVDKEIFKQRRHINLPPVVLKPLMKLLNQVLWWPMLSSQDIEREFIDQVIDENAKTFKDLGIEPGEISKFTYHYLQGFRSSVYYDLPPQTEREKREERKYLHVLDDQ
;
A
#
# COMPACT_ATOMS: atom_id res chain seq x y z
N MET A 1 44.86 -47.99 -15.82
CA MET A 1 45.43 -46.82 -15.08
C MET A 1 44.77 -45.48 -15.39
N GLN A 2 43.46 -45.40 -15.67
CA GLN A 2 42.76 -44.16 -16.01
C GLN A 2 41.81 -43.57 -14.96
N PRO A 3 41.23 -44.27 -13.96
CA PRO A 3 40.24 -43.64 -13.04
C PRO A 3 40.87 -42.71 -11.99
N ALA A 4 42.09 -42.96 -11.55
CA ALA A 4 42.76 -42.15 -10.52
C ALA A 4 43.17 -40.73 -11.00
N ARG A 5 43.49 -40.55 -12.27
CA ARG A 5 43.80 -39.24 -12.87
C ARG A 5 42.58 -38.35 -13.03
N MET A 6 41.41 -38.91 -13.33
CA MET A 6 40.17 -38.17 -13.46
C MET A 6 39.65 -37.67 -12.09
N ALA A 7 39.77 -38.47 -11.04
CA ALA A 7 39.42 -38.09 -9.68
C ALA A 7 40.27 -36.95 -9.12
N SER A 8 41.58 -36.95 -9.43
CA SER A 8 42.50 -35.87 -9.01
C SER A 8 42.24 -34.55 -9.75
N LEU A 9 41.88 -34.58 -11.03
CA LEU A 9 41.50 -33.41 -11.80
C LEU A 9 40.16 -32.82 -11.34
N GLN A 10 39.18 -33.66 -11.00
CA GLN A 10 37.90 -33.20 -10.43
C GLN A 10 38.08 -32.63 -9.02
N ALA A 11 38.93 -33.17 -8.19
CA ALA A 11 39.27 -32.64 -6.88
C ALA A 11 39.96 -31.27 -6.96
N ALA A 12 40.92 -31.12 -7.90
CA ALA A 12 41.60 -29.87 -8.16
C ALA A 12 40.65 -28.78 -8.72
N ALA A 13 39.72 -29.14 -9.61
CA ALA A 13 38.69 -28.24 -10.11
C ALA A 13 37.72 -27.77 -9.03
N ARG A 14 37.31 -28.67 -8.11
CA ARG A 14 36.47 -28.33 -6.96
C ARG A 14 37.18 -27.44 -5.93
N SER A 15 38.47 -27.63 -5.72
CA SER A 15 39.27 -26.78 -4.82
C SER A 15 39.47 -25.38 -5.41
N SER A 16 39.73 -25.28 -6.71
CA SER A 16 39.87 -23.99 -7.40
C SER A 16 38.53 -23.21 -7.45
N GLN A 17 37.40 -23.89 -7.66
CA GLN A 17 36.07 -23.28 -7.57
C GLN A 17 35.73 -22.83 -6.15
N LYS A 18 36.10 -23.59 -5.10
CA LYS A 18 35.94 -23.15 -3.71
C LYS A 18 36.85 -21.96 -3.39
N ALA A 19 38.08 -21.95 -3.82
CA ALA A 19 39.02 -20.82 -3.66
C ALA A 19 38.52 -19.56 -4.40
N ALA A 20 38.02 -19.70 -5.63
CA ALA A 20 37.42 -18.60 -6.37
C ALA A 20 36.15 -18.05 -5.70
N ARG A 21 35.28 -18.92 -5.17
CA ARG A 21 34.10 -18.50 -4.42
C ARG A 21 34.45 -17.78 -3.11
N THR A 22 35.45 -18.26 -2.37
CA THR A 22 35.92 -17.60 -1.15
C THR A 22 36.64 -16.28 -1.44
N ALA A 23 37.40 -16.18 -2.49
CA ALA A 23 38.05 -14.94 -2.95
C ALA A 23 36.99 -13.92 -3.40
N PHE A 24 35.96 -14.35 -4.13
CA PHE A 24 34.85 -13.50 -4.55
C PHE A 24 33.98 -13.03 -3.36
N GLN A 25 33.78 -13.90 -2.37
CA GLN A 25 33.12 -13.52 -1.11
C GLN A 25 33.99 -12.60 -0.25
N HIS A 26 35.30 -12.72 -0.28
CA HIS A 26 36.22 -11.84 0.46
C HIS A 26 36.35 -10.46 -0.21
N GLN A 27 36.35 -10.40 -1.56
CA GLN A 27 36.33 -9.13 -2.30
C GLN A 27 35.03 -8.35 -2.03
N ARG A 28 33.86 -9.02 -1.89
CA ARG A 28 32.62 -8.35 -1.50
C ARG A 28 32.64 -7.79 -0.07
N ARG A 29 33.55 -8.26 0.80
CA ARG A 29 33.63 -7.80 2.20
C ARG A 29 34.48 -6.53 2.40
N CYS A 30 35.27 -6.14 1.44
CA CYS A 30 36.24 -5.05 1.60
C CYS A 30 36.03 -3.86 0.67
N LEU A 31 35.00 -3.89 -0.20
CA LEU A 31 34.72 -2.78 -1.10
C LEU A 31 33.66 -1.88 -0.44
N SER A 32 34.07 -0.66 -0.08
CA SER A 32 33.15 0.45 0.03
C SER A 32 32.61 0.71 -1.38
N ASP A 33 31.39 0.30 -1.69
CA ASP A 33 30.76 0.64 -2.95
C ASP A 33 30.47 2.15 -2.94
N VAL A 34 31.20 2.87 -3.77
CA VAL A 34 30.84 4.25 -4.10
C VAL A 34 29.84 4.15 -5.25
N ALA A 35 28.57 4.20 -4.92
CA ALA A 35 27.53 4.39 -5.91
C ALA A 35 27.46 5.88 -6.24
N ILE A 36 27.53 6.22 -7.51
CA ILE A 36 27.29 7.58 -7.98
C ILE A 36 25.80 7.65 -8.27
N THR A 37 25.10 8.55 -7.56
CA THR A 37 23.70 8.82 -7.86
C THR A 37 23.55 9.34 -9.27
N ARG A 38 22.35 9.27 -9.83
CA ARG A 38 22.00 9.79 -11.14
C ARG A 38 22.31 11.29 -11.29
N THR A 39 22.29 12.02 -10.19
CA THR A 39 22.63 13.45 -10.09
C THR A 39 24.11 13.73 -9.84
N GLY A 40 24.94 12.69 -9.82
CA GLY A 40 26.40 12.79 -9.69
C GLY A 40 26.91 12.88 -8.25
N LYS A 41 26.05 12.71 -7.23
CA LYS A 41 26.49 12.65 -5.82
C LYS A 41 27.12 11.30 -5.51
N PRO A 42 28.31 11.25 -4.90
CA PRO A 42 28.87 9.99 -4.43
C PRO A 42 28.17 9.55 -3.13
N ILE A 43 27.50 8.42 -3.16
CA ILE A 43 27.04 7.73 -1.95
C ILE A 43 28.09 6.69 -1.59
N ILE A 44 28.77 6.91 -0.47
CA ILE A 44 29.73 5.95 0.08
C ILE A 44 28.94 4.95 0.93
N ARG A 45 28.72 3.76 0.41
CA ARG A 45 28.09 2.66 1.16
C ARG A 45 29.18 1.86 1.86
N VAL A 46 29.30 2.04 3.16
CA VAL A 46 30.13 1.16 3.97
C VAL A 46 29.35 -0.12 4.20
N GLN A 47 29.80 -1.22 3.61
CA GLN A 47 29.21 -2.53 3.92
C GLN A 47 29.38 -2.80 5.42
N GLY A 48 28.24 -2.78 6.13
CA GLY A 48 28.18 -3.22 7.52
C GLY A 48 28.51 -4.71 7.64
N GLY A 49 28.74 -5.20 8.86
CA GLY A 49 29.15 -6.56 9.15
C GLY A 49 28.21 -7.66 8.63
N ARG A 50 28.38 -8.88 9.14
CA ARG A 50 27.78 -10.16 8.69
C ARG A 50 26.25 -10.14 8.41
N TYR A 51 25.53 -9.15 8.92
CA TYR A 51 24.07 -8.96 8.79
C TYR A 51 23.68 -7.74 7.95
N ALA A 52 24.62 -7.07 7.29
CA ALA A 52 24.26 -5.96 6.41
C ALA A 52 23.63 -6.50 5.14
N SER A 53 22.40 -6.04 4.88
CA SER A 53 21.72 -6.26 3.61
C SER A 53 22.55 -5.66 2.45
N PRO A 54 22.60 -6.30 1.29
CA PRO A 54 23.17 -5.70 0.09
C PRO A 54 22.45 -4.41 -0.34
N TYR A 55 21.25 -4.17 0.19
CA TYR A 55 20.42 -2.98 -0.08
C TYR A 55 20.46 -2.02 1.11
N CYS A 56 21.63 -1.46 1.41
CA CYS A 56 21.78 -0.46 2.50
C CYS A 56 21.28 0.93 2.10
N HIS A 57 20.02 1.04 1.64
CA HIS A 57 19.41 2.31 1.37
C HIS A 57 18.75 2.90 2.63
N THR A 58 18.72 4.22 2.69
CA THR A 58 17.88 4.94 3.65
C THR A 58 16.59 5.33 2.95
N ALA A 59 15.47 4.82 3.45
CA ALA A 59 14.16 5.10 2.88
C ALA A 59 13.31 5.93 3.83
N THR A 60 12.74 7.04 3.37
CA THR A 60 11.76 7.80 4.14
C THR A 60 10.35 7.45 3.67
N VAL A 61 9.46 7.13 4.62
CA VAL A 61 8.08 6.76 4.34
C VAL A 61 7.13 7.76 5.00
N PHE A 62 6.67 8.75 4.24
CA PHE A 62 5.61 9.65 4.68
C PHE A 62 4.27 8.94 4.71
N GLY A 63 3.47 9.14 5.76
CA GLY A 63 2.21 8.42 5.94
C GLY A 63 2.37 6.97 6.41
N ALA A 64 3.53 6.62 6.96
CA ALA A 64 3.86 5.29 7.45
C ALA A 64 2.91 4.76 8.55
N THR A 65 2.26 5.65 9.29
CA THR A 65 1.29 5.30 10.34
C THR A 65 -0.06 4.83 9.81
N GLY A 66 -0.31 4.93 8.51
CA GLY A 66 -1.52 4.44 7.86
C GLY A 66 -1.52 2.94 7.58
N ALA A 67 -2.64 2.41 7.10
CA ALA A 67 -2.82 0.98 6.81
C ALA A 67 -1.76 0.42 5.87
N LEU A 68 -1.49 1.08 4.72
CA LEU A 68 -0.46 0.65 3.77
C LEU A 68 0.96 0.87 4.31
N GLY A 69 1.15 1.96 5.06
CA GLY A 69 2.48 2.36 5.55
C GLY A 69 3.16 1.33 6.42
N ARG A 70 2.40 0.61 7.28
CA ARG A 70 2.97 -0.45 8.13
C ARG A 70 3.57 -1.59 7.32
N TYR A 71 2.97 -1.95 6.19
CA TYR A 71 3.45 -3.05 5.37
C TYR A 71 4.73 -2.68 4.63
N ILE A 72 4.81 -1.47 4.08
CA ILE A 72 6.04 -1.04 3.41
C ILE A 72 7.19 -0.84 4.41
N VAL A 73 6.96 -0.23 5.57
CA VAL A 73 7.97 -0.08 6.61
C VAL A 73 8.50 -1.45 7.07
N ASN A 74 7.60 -2.41 7.32
CA ASN A 74 8.00 -3.75 7.72
C ASN A 74 8.84 -4.46 6.65
N ARG A 75 8.45 -4.35 5.38
CA ARG A 75 9.20 -4.94 4.26
C ARG A 75 10.59 -4.33 4.10
N LEU A 76 10.69 -3.00 4.09
CA LEU A 76 11.96 -2.30 3.98
C LEU A 76 12.89 -2.59 5.17
N ALA A 77 12.36 -2.53 6.39
CA ALA A 77 13.13 -2.82 7.61
C ALA A 77 13.60 -4.28 7.66
N ARG A 78 12.77 -5.24 7.20
CA ARG A 78 13.11 -6.65 7.09
C ARG A 78 14.24 -6.92 6.09
N GLN A 79 14.33 -6.11 5.02
CA GLN A 79 15.45 -6.14 4.08
C GLN A 79 16.74 -5.55 4.65
N GLY A 80 16.68 -4.98 5.86
CA GLY A 80 17.85 -4.36 6.52
C GLY A 80 18.06 -2.91 6.13
N CYS A 81 17.10 -2.26 5.47
CA CYS A 81 17.16 -0.83 5.18
C CYS A 81 16.97 0.00 6.45
N THR A 82 17.59 1.18 6.47
CA THR A 82 17.29 2.19 7.47
C THR A 82 16.03 2.93 7.03
N VAL A 83 14.96 2.82 7.80
CA VAL A 83 13.67 3.45 7.49
C VAL A 83 13.46 4.66 8.38
N VAL A 84 13.31 5.83 7.79
CA VAL A 84 12.89 7.05 8.47
C VAL A 84 11.38 7.16 8.39
N VAL A 85 10.74 7.25 9.56
CA VAL A 85 9.30 7.33 9.71
C VAL A 85 8.92 8.69 10.28
N PRO A 86 8.51 9.64 9.42
CA PRO A 86 7.92 10.90 9.89
C PRO A 86 6.53 10.62 10.51
N PHE A 87 6.32 11.08 11.74
CA PHE A 87 5.06 10.88 12.47
C PHE A 87 4.54 12.20 13.04
N ARG A 88 3.22 12.29 13.27
CA ARG A 88 2.54 13.43 13.88
C ARG A 88 2.18 13.17 15.33
N GLU A 89 1.72 11.95 15.63
CA GLU A 89 1.23 11.55 16.94
C GLU A 89 2.02 10.35 17.47
N GLU A 90 2.49 10.46 18.69
CA GLU A 90 3.32 9.45 19.37
C GLU A 90 2.63 8.07 19.42
N GLN A 91 1.31 8.04 19.59
CA GLN A 91 0.58 6.77 19.71
C GLN A 91 0.56 6.00 18.40
N HIS A 92 0.40 6.69 17.28
CA HIS A 92 0.25 6.06 15.95
C HIS A 92 1.54 5.41 15.43
N LYS A 93 2.71 5.77 15.96
CA LYS A 93 3.98 5.13 15.56
C LYS A 93 4.33 3.86 16.35
N ARG A 94 3.63 3.57 17.48
CA ARG A 94 4.05 2.52 18.42
C ARG A 94 4.16 1.14 17.78
N HIS A 95 3.23 0.78 16.91
CA HIS A 95 3.22 -0.50 16.21
C HIS A 95 4.40 -0.65 15.22
N LEU A 96 5.01 0.45 14.78
CA LEU A 96 6.15 0.44 13.86
C LEU A 96 7.49 0.21 14.59
N LYS A 97 7.54 0.34 15.91
CA LYS A 97 8.78 0.13 16.68
C LYS A 97 9.29 -1.31 16.62
N VAL A 98 8.40 -2.26 16.35
CA VAL A 98 8.73 -3.70 16.24
C VAL A 98 9.00 -4.14 14.80
N ALA A 99 8.95 -3.21 13.85
CA ALA A 99 9.23 -3.49 12.45
C ALA A 99 10.75 -3.45 12.20
N GLY A 100 11.38 -4.60 12.16
CA GLY A 100 12.82 -4.73 11.89
C GLY A 100 13.70 -4.71 13.15
N ASP A 101 15.01 -4.76 12.91
CA ASP A 101 16.02 -4.80 13.97
C ASP A 101 16.19 -3.45 14.68
N LEU A 102 16.80 -3.50 15.87
CA LEU A 102 17.06 -2.30 16.67
C LEU A 102 17.89 -1.27 15.87
N GLY A 103 17.41 -0.02 15.84
CA GLY A 103 18.06 1.09 15.14
C GLY A 103 17.79 1.16 13.64
N ARG A 104 17.00 0.22 13.07
CA ARG A 104 16.62 0.26 11.66
C ARG A 104 15.48 1.20 11.37
N VAL A 105 14.54 1.36 12.30
CA VAL A 105 13.42 2.29 12.16
C VAL A 105 13.65 3.51 13.02
N ASN A 106 13.83 4.66 12.38
CA ASN A 106 14.07 5.95 13.01
C ASN A 106 12.82 6.82 12.91
N PHE A 107 12.43 7.45 14.00
CA PHE A 107 11.22 8.26 14.07
C PHE A 107 11.57 9.74 14.14
N ILE A 108 10.94 10.54 13.27
CA ILE A 108 11.09 12.00 13.23
C ILE A 108 9.71 12.63 13.38
N GLU A 109 9.54 13.54 14.33
CA GLU A 109 8.31 14.32 14.43
C GLU A 109 8.24 15.32 13.29
N TYR A 110 7.08 15.37 12.59
CA TYR A 110 6.88 16.30 11.49
C TYR A 110 5.46 16.83 11.44
N ASP A 111 5.31 18.00 10.87
CA ASP A 111 4.02 18.54 10.44
C ASP A 111 4.08 18.84 8.94
N LEU A 112 3.03 18.45 8.20
CA LEU A 112 2.95 18.70 6.76
C LEU A 112 3.01 20.20 6.39
N ARG A 113 2.64 21.08 7.33
CA ARG A 113 2.71 22.54 7.18
C ARG A 113 4.11 23.11 7.42
N ASN A 114 4.93 22.40 8.18
CA ASN A 114 6.29 22.83 8.51
C ASN A 114 7.29 22.25 7.51
N THR A 115 7.76 23.08 6.58
CA THR A 115 8.72 22.71 5.55
C THR A 115 10.04 22.21 6.12
N GLU A 116 10.52 22.80 7.21
CA GLU A 116 11.77 22.39 7.86
C GLU A 116 11.72 20.96 8.38
N SER A 117 10.59 20.56 8.97
CA SER A 117 10.40 19.20 9.49
C SER A 117 10.29 18.16 8.34
N VAL A 118 9.67 18.55 7.20
CA VAL A 118 9.63 17.73 6.00
C VAL A 118 11.04 17.57 5.42
N GLU A 119 11.80 18.66 5.29
CA GLU A 119 13.17 18.65 4.82
C GLU A 119 14.09 17.81 5.73
N ALA A 120 13.99 17.95 7.03
CA ALA A 120 14.77 17.18 8.00
C ALA A 120 14.51 15.66 7.84
N SER A 121 13.29 15.27 7.48
CA SER A 121 12.90 13.88 7.26
C SER A 121 13.50 13.30 5.97
N VAL A 122 13.71 14.12 4.93
CA VAL A 122 14.20 13.68 3.60
C VAL A 122 15.71 13.78 3.48
N ARG A 123 16.36 14.62 4.27
CA ARG A 123 17.76 15.04 4.13
C ARG A 123 18.78 13.93 3.87
N HIS A 124 18.58 12.75 4.42
CA HIS A 124 19.52 11.63 4.34
C HIS A 124 18.95 10.41 3.61
N SER A 125 17.88 10.60 2.85
CA SER A 125 17.16 9.51 2.20
C SER A 125 17.60 9.32 0.76
N ASP A 126 17.76 8.08 0.36
CA ASP A 126 17.99 7.66 -1.02
C ASP A 126 16.66 7.46 -1.74
N ILE A 127 15.65 6.97 -0.99
CA ILE A 127 14.33 6.64 -1.52
C ILE A 127 13.27 7.32 -0.65
N VAL A 128 12.28 7.96 -1.26
CA VAL A 128 11.16 8.57 -0.55
C VAL A 128 9.85 8.01 -1.06
N PHE A 129 9.03 7.51 -0.13
CA PHE A 129 7.66 7.07 -0.38
C PHE A 129 6.69 8.09 0.19
N ASN A 130 5.81 8.62 -0.65
CA ASN A 130 4.73 9.48 -0.21
C ASN A 130 3.40 8.71 -0.21
N LEU A 131 2.95 8.28 0.96
CA LEU A 131 1.67 7.61 1.19
C LEU A 131 0.65 8.55 1.85
N VAL A 132 0.97 9.86 1.93
CA VAL A 132 0.08 10.82 2.58
C VAL A 132 -1.20 10.99 1.77
N GLY A 133 -2.33 10.75 2.41
CA GLY A 133 -3.64 10.92 1.82
C GLY A 133 -4.75 10.77 2.85
N ARG A 134 -5.91 11.34 2.55
CA ARG A 134 -7.13 11.19 3.32
C ARG A 134 -8.33 11.02 2.40
N ASN A 135 -9.32 10.30 2.87
CA ASN A 135 -10.56 10.05 2.12
C ASN A 135 -11.61 11.15 2.31
N TYR A 136 -11.43 12.01 3.28
CA TYR A 136 -12.36 13.08 3.65
C TYR A 136 -11.61 14.31 4.15
N SER A 137 -12.23 15.48 4.00
CA SER A 137 -11.74 16.74 4.55
C SER A 137 -11.96 16.81 6.06
N THR A 138 -11.00 17.39 6.78
CA THR A 138 -11.07 17.66 8.21
C THR A 138 -11.23 19.14 8.48
N LYS A 139 -11.47 19.55 9.73
CA LYS A 139 -11.52 20.97 10.12
C LYS A 139 -10.21 21.72 9.84
N ASN A 140 -9.07 21.00 9.92
CA ASN A 140 -7.73 21.60 9.81
C ASN A 140 -7.10 21.45 8.43
N PHE A 141 -7.53 20.44 7.64
CA PHE A 141 -6.98 20.13 6.33
C PHE A 141 -8.10 19.80 5.36
N SER A 142 -8.13 20.51 4.24
CA SER A 142 -8.94 20.14 3.08
C SER A 142 -8.29 18.98 2.32
N LEU A 143 -9.01 18.38 1.36
CA LEU A 143 -8.42 17.38 0.47
C LEU A 143 -7.30 18.01 -0.39
N GLU A 144 -7.48 19.25 -0.80
CA GLU A 144 -6.49 19.98 -1.60
C GLU A 144 -5.21 20.25 -0.79
N ASP A 145 -5.33 20.65 0.50
CA ASP A 145 -4.17 20.83 1.38
C ASP A 145 -3.34 19.55 1.54
N THR A 146 -4.01 18.40 1.57
CA THR A 146 -3.34 17.12 1.81
C THR A 146 -2.79 16.52 0.52
N HIS A 147 -3.59 16.48 -0.56
CA HIS A 147 -3.24 15.78 -1.79
C HIS A 147 -2.39 16.63 -2.75
N VAL A 148 -2.60 17.94 -2.76
CA VAL A 148 -1.87 18.84 -3.68
C VAL A 148 -0.74 19.55 -2.95
N TRP A 149 -1.05 20.42 -1.99
CA TRP A 149 -0.04 21.22 -1.29
C TRP A 149 0.91 20.37 -0.44
N GLY A 150 0.38 19.31 0.20
CA GLY A 150 1.21 18.39 0.96
C GLY A 150 2.16 17.58 0.09
N ALA A 151 1.68 17.09 -1.04
CA ALA A 151 2.49 16.37 -2.03
C ALA A 151 3.54 17.28 -2.67
N GLN A 152 3.18 18.53 -2.97
CA GLN A 152 4.09 19.56 -3.49
C GLN A 152 5.27 19.80 -2.55
N ARG A 153 5.03 20.05 -1.26
CA ARG A 153 6.09 20.30 -0.28
C ARG A 153 7.06 19.13 -0.14
N ILE A 154 6.51 17.91 -0.17
CA ILE A 154 7.36 16.70 -0.14
C ILE A 154 8.19 16.61 -1.43
N ALA A 155 7.60 16.85 -2.60
CA ALA A 155 8.31 16.81 -3.88
C ALA A 155 9.39 17.91 -3.97
N GLU A 156 9.13 19.11 -3.48
CA GLU A 156 10.12 20.20 -3.39
C GLU A 156 11.29 19.82 -2.48
N ALA A 157 11.02 19.20 -1.32
CA ALA A 157 12.06 18.71 -0.43
C ALA A 157 12.89 17.59 -1.09
N VAL A 158 12.24 16.65 -1.80
CA VAL A 158 12.90 15.58 -2.56
C VAL A 158 13.82 16.16 -3.63
N ALA A 159 13.34 17.13 -4.41
CA ALA A 159 14.13 17.81 -5.44
C ALA A 159 15.30 18.62 -4.85
N LYS A 160 15.08 19.32 -3.71
CA LYS A 160 16.12 20.11 -3.02
C LYS A 160 17.28 19.25 -2.50
N TYR A 161 16.99 18.06 -1.96
CA TYR A 161 18.00 17.16 -1.42
C TYR A 161 18.48 16.12 -2.42
N ASP A 162 18.01 16.20 -3.67
CA ASP A 162 18.48 15.38 -4.78
C ASP A 162 18.40 13.87 -4.44
N VAL A 163 17.19 13.46 -4.06
CA VAL A 163 16.87 12.06 -3.72
C VAL A 163 16.80 11.23 -5.00
N ASP A 164 17.39 10.03 -4.99
CA ASP A 164 17.46 9.18 -6.19
C ASP A 164 16.10 8.70 -6.68
N ARG A 165 15.19 8.35 -5.75
CA ARG A 165 13.91 7.73 -6.09
C ARG A 165 12.77 8.37 -5.31
N PHE A 166 11.75 8.80 -6.03
CA PHE A 166 10.52 9.29 -5.41
C PHE A 166 9.30 8.51 -5.90
N ILE A 167 8.57 7.90 -4.97
CA ILE A 167 7.37 7.11 -5.24
C ILE A 167 6.18 7.81 -4.61
N HIS A 168 5.21 8.21 -5.43
CA HIS A 168 4.00 8.87 -4.98
C HIS A 168 2.79 7.93 -5.12
N VAL A 169 2.11 7.65 -4.00
CA VAL A 169 0.90 6.83 -4.00
C VAL A 169 -0.34 7.70 -4.13
N SER A 170 -0.99 7.55 -5.27
CA SER A 170 -2.23 8.22 -5.64
C SER A 170 -3.46 7.34 -5.34
N SER A 171 -4.40 7.28 -6.25
CA SER A 171 -5.61 6.44 -6.18
C SER A 171 -6.00 6.01 -7.60
N TYR A 172 -6.74 4.92 -7.71
CA TYR A 172 -7.44 4.59 -8.95
C TYR A 172 -8.34 5.75 -9.41
N ASN A 173 -8.73 5.78 -10.66
CA ASN A 173 -9.59 6.82 -11.26
C ASN A 173 -9.13 8.27 -10.97
N ALA A 174 -7.83 8.51 -10.81
CA ALA A 174 -7.32 9.86 -10.67
C ALA A 174 -7.47 10.62 -12.00
N ASP A 175 -8.48 11.49 -12.08
CA ASP A 175 -8.80 12.31 -13.24
C ASP A 175 -9.18 13.73 -12.80
N GLU A 176 -8.61 14.74 -13.47
CA GLU A 176 -8.89 16.16 -13.21
C GLU A 176 -10.34 16.55 -13.49
N ASN A 177 -11.02 15.82 -14.38
CA ASN A 177 -12.40 16.07 -14.79
C ASN A 177 -13.44 15.24 -14.00
N SER A 178 -12.99 14.44 -13.04
CA SER A 178 -13.87 13.61 -12.24
C SER A 178 -14.91 14.44 -11.47
N PRO A 179 -16.16 13.98 -11.35
CA PRO A 179 -17.17 14.63 -10.52
C PRO A 179 -16.83 14.59 -9.02
N SER A 180 -16.01 13.64 -8.58
CA SER A 180 -15.56 13.52 -7.19
C SER A 180 -14.37 14.43 -6.89
N GLU A 181 -14.48 15.24 -5.84
CA GLU A 181 -13.39 16.10 -5.37
C GLU A 181 -12.15 15.29 -4.99
N PHE A 182 -12.32 14.09 -4.43
CA PHE A 182 -11.23 13.21 -4.06
C PHE A 182 -10.37 12.81 -5.26
N PHE A 183 -10.96 12.31 -6.34
CA PHE A 183 -10.22 11.90 -7.54
C PHE A 183 -9.59 13.09 -8.25
N ARG A 184 -10.29 14.25 -8.30
CA ARG A 184 -9.74 15.49 -8.85
C ARG A 184 -8.50 15.98 -8.12
N THR A 185 -8.54 16.01 -6.79
CA THR A 185 -7.39 16.47 -5.99
C THR A 185 -6.22 15.49 -6.09
N LYS A 186 -6.46 14.19 -6.20
CA LYS A 186 -5.42 13.19 -6.45
C LYS A 186 -4.75 13.41 -7.81
N ALA A 187 -5.53 13.59 -8.88
CA ALA A 187 -4.98 13.87 -10.22
C ALA A 187 -4.13 15.16 -10.26
N ARG A 188 -4.62 16.24 -9.62
CA ARG A 188 -3.85 17.48 -9.50
C ARG A 188 -2.56 17.28 -8.73
N GLY A 189 -2.58 16.48 -7.66
CA GLY A 189 -1.40 16.13 -6.90
C GLY A 189 -0.37 15.37 -7.73
N GLU A 190 -0.80 14.40 -8.54
CA GLU A 190 0.08 13.68 -9.48
C GLU A 190 0.78 14.62 -10.47
N LYS A 191 0.02 15.57 -11.01
CA LYS A 191 0.55 16.54 -11.97
C LYS A 191 1.59 17.45 -11.34
N VAL A 192 1.27 18.05 -10.19
CA VAL A 192 2.20 18.93 -9.47
C VAL A 192 3.48 18.20 -9.09
N VAL A 193 3.37 16.96 -8.63
CA VAL A 193 4.53 16.15 -8.28
C VAL A 193 5.41 15.83 -9.49
N ARG A 194 4.82 15.53 -10.65
CA ARG A 194 5.58 15.31 -11.89
C ARG A 194 6.23 16.58 -12.44
N ASP A 195 5.57 17.72 -12.30
CA ASP A 195 6.12 19.01 -12.75
C ASP A 195 7.38 19.37 -11.95
N ILE A 196 7.44 19.04 -10.65
CA ILE A 196 8.60 19.30 -9.77
C ILE A 196 9.67 18.23 -9.94
N PHE A 197 9.29 16.94 -9.98
CA PHE A 197 10.20 15.81 -10.09
C PHE A 197 9.72 14.86 -11.20
N PRO A 198 10.14 15.05 -12.47
CA PRO A 198 9.61 14.31 -13.62
C PRO A 198 9.80 12.80 -13.56
N GLU A 199 10.78 12.33 -12.77
CA GLU A 199 11.11 10.91 -12.61
C GLU A 199 10.29 10.21 -11.53
N THR A 200 9.31 10.92 -10.97
CA THR A 200 8.42 10.34 -9.97
C THR A 200 7.68 9.13 -10.51
N THR A 201 7.77 8.03 -9.78
CA THR A 201 6.92 6.86 -10.04
C THR A 201 5.57 7.05 -9.34
N ILE A 202 4.49 7.00 -10.11
CA ILE A 202 3.13 7.12 -9.58
C ILE A 202 2.53 5.74 -9.44
N VAL A 203 1.95 5.46 -8.27
CA VAL A 203 1.26 4.21 -7.99
C VAL A 203 -0.20 4.51 -7.66
N ARG A 204 -1.13 3.91 -8.43
CA ARG A 204 -2.58 4.04 -8.28
C ARG A 204 -3.17 2.71 -7.78
N PRO A 205 -3.25 2.50 -6.47
CA PRO A 205 -3.87 1.30 -5.94
C PRO A 205 -5.39 1.37 -6.07
N ALA A 206 -6.02 0.23 -6.40
CA ALA A 206 -7.46 0.00 -6.26
C ALA A 206 -7.87 0.02 -4.78
N PRO A 207 -9.17 -0.03 -4.46
CA PRO A 207 -9.62 -0.16 -3.08
C PRO A 207 -8.94 -1.33 -2.38
N MET A 208 -8.19 -1.04 -1.31
CA MET A 208 -7.37 -2.01 -0.60
C MET A 208 -8.18 -2.71 0.50
N PHE A 209 -7.98 -4.02 0.64
CA PHE A 209 -8.48 -4.80 1.76
C PHE A 209 -7.33 -5.41 2.58
N GLY A 210 -7.56 -5.61 3.88
CA GLY A 210 -6.55 -6.17 4.78
C GLY A 210 -6.87 -5.85 6.24
N ALA A 211 -5.86 -5.90 7.11
CA ALA A 211 -6.02 -5.45 8.50
C ALA A 211 -6.18 -3.93 8.55
N GLU A 212 -7.15 -3.44 9.32
CA GLU A 212 -7.49 -2.01 9.48
C GLU A 212 -7.89 -1.31 8.16
N ASP A 213 -8.57 -2.04 7.28
CA ASP A 213 -9.04 -1.53 6.01
C ASP A 213 -10.34 -0.70 6.15
N ASN A 214 -10.58 0.12 5.14
CA ASN A 214 -11.82 0.87 4.99
C ASN A 214 -12.88 0.12 4.17
N LEU A 215 -12.70 -1.16 3.90
CA LEU A 215 -13.58 -1.97 3.08
C LEU A 215 -14.23 -3.09 3.90
N LEU A 216 -13.51 -4.15 4.23
CA LEU A 216 -14.05 -5.30 4.98
C LEU A 216 -14.37 -4.92 6.42
N MET A 217 -13.42 -4.29 7.12
CA MET A 217 -13.58 -3.93 8.53
C MET A 217 -14.60 -2.82 8.74
N LYS A 218 -14.66 -1.84 7.83
CA LYS A 218 -15.72 -0.81 7.85
C LYS A 218 -17.09 -1.45 7.71
N LEU A 219 -17.26 -2.37 6.76
CA LEU A 219 -18.50 -3.09 6.58
C LEU A 219 -18.82 -3.98 7.79
N ALA A 220 -17.89 -4.73 8.33
CA ALA A 220 -18.11 -5.63 9.47
C ALA A 220 -18.42 -4.90 10.77
N GLY A 221 -17.88 -3.69 10.97
CA GLY A 221 -18.04 -2.89 12.19
C GLY A 221 -19.37 -2.17 12.33
N VAL A 222 -20.17 -2.06 11.26
CA VAL A 222 -21.45 -1.33 11.28
C VAL A 222 -22.64 -2.29 11.29
N THR A 223 -23.69 -1.93 12.02
CA THR A 223 -24.95 -2.68 12.05
C THR A 223 -25.93 -2.25 10.96
N ASN A 224 -25.90 -0.98 10.59
CA ASN A 224 -26.71 -0.40 9.52
C ASN A 224 -25.80 0.23 8.48
N VAL A 225 -25.92 -0.20 7.24
CA VAL A 225 -25.15 0.35 6.13
C VAL A 225 -26.02 1.34 5.37
N PHE A 226 -25.56 2.60 5.33
CA PHE A 226 -26.20 3.67 4.58
C PHE A 226 -25.49 3.85 3.25
N THR A 227 -26.23 3.83 2.17
CA THR A 227 -25.70 4.02 0.81
C THR A 227 -26.61 4.92 -0.01
N ALA A 228 -26.07 5.48 -1.08
CA ALA A 228 -26.83 6.31 -2.01
C ALA A 228 -27.05 5.62 -3.37
N ASN A 229 -26.22 4.64 -3.74
CA ASN A 229 -26.25 3.93 -5.02
C ASN A 229 -26.55 2.43 -4.88
N ASN A 230 -27.21 2.00 -3.80
CA ASN A 230 -27.56 0.60 -3.58
C ASN A 230 -26.39 -0.39 -3.67
N MET A 231 -25.18 0.04 -3.33
CA MET A 231 -23.93 -0.75 -3.39
C MET A 231 -23.61 -1.33 -4.78
N GLN A 232 -23.97 -0.64 -5.84
CA GLN A 232 -23.80 -1.13 -7.22
C GLN A 232 -22.43 -0.79 -7.80
N GLU A 233 -21.66 0.12 -7.17
CA GLU A 233 -20.34 0.49 -7.62
C GLU A 233 -19.42 -0.73 -7.69
N ARG A 234 -18.64 -0.82 -8.79
CA ARG A 234 -17.76 -1.95 -9.09
C ARG A 234 -16.30 -1.54 -9.09
N TYR A 235 -15.48 -2.41 -8.50
CA TYR A 235 -14.02 -2.23 -8.47
C TYR A 235 -13.28 -3.58 -8.32
N TRP A 236 -11.99 -3.56 -8.55
CA TRP A 236 -11.08 -4.70 -8.39
C TRP A 236 -10.31 -4.59 -7.08
N PRO A 237 -10.84 -5.07 -5.95
CA PRO A 237 -10.18 -4.92 -4.66
C PRO A 237 -8.83 -5.61 -4.64
N VAL A 238 -7.83 -4.97 -4.03
CA VAL A 238 -6.46 -5.43 -3.97
C VAL A 238 -6.02 -5.68 -2.54
N HIS A 239 -5.22 -6.72 -2.33
CA HIS A 239 -4.68 -7.03 -1.00
C HIS A 239 -3.57 -6.05 -0.63
N VAL A 240 -3.64 -5.45 0.55
CA VAL A 240 -2.67 -4.43 1.00
C VAL A 240 -1.23 -4.97 1.09
N ILE A 241 -1.05 -6.27 1.37
CA ILE A 241 0.28 -6.91 1.41
C ILE A 241 0.91 -6.96 0.03
N ASP A 242 0.11 -7.20 -1.02
CA ASP A 242 0.59 -7.26 -2.41
C ASP A 242 0.97 -5.87 -2.91
N VAL A 243 0.20 -4.84 -2.54
CA VAL A 243 0.58 -3.44 -2.80
C VAL A 243 1.88 -3.08 -2.09
N GLY A 244 2.06 -3.51 -0.84
CA GLY A 244 3.32 -3.35 -0.12
C GLY A 244 4.50 -4.04 -0.79
N ALA A 245 4.29 -5.25 -1.38
CA ALA A 245 5.30 -5.95 -2.15
C ALA A 245 5.65 -5.22 -3.45
N ALA A 246 4.64 -4.71 -4.15
CA ALA A 246 4.85 -3.92 -5.35
C ALA A 246 5.63 -2.64 -5.08
N LEU A 247 5.31 -1.91 -4.01
CA LEU A 247 6.04 -0.70 -3.62
C LEU A 247 7.50 -0.99 -3.26
N GLU A 248 7.77 -2.13 -2.62
CA GLU A 248 9.14 -2.58 -2.34
C GLU A 248 9.94 -2.78 -3.64
N ILE A 249 9.40 -3.54 -4.59
CA ILE A 249 10.05 -3.79 -5.90
C ILE A 249 10.24 -2.48 -6.66
N ILE A 250 9.20 -1.64 -6.74
CA ILE A 250 9.25 -0.33 -7.41
C ILE A 250 10.32 0.57 -6.78
N GLY A 251 10.52 0.50 -5.47
CA GLY A 251 11.52 1.30 -4.78
C GLY A 251 12.96 0.92 -5.15
N TYR A 252 13.21 -0.35 -5.45
CA TYR A 252 14.55 -0.86 -5.75
C TYR A 252 14.86 -1.00 -7.24
N ASP A 253 13.87 -1.05 -8.11
CA ASP A 253 14.06 -1.21 -9.56
C ASP A 253 14.11 0.16 -10.25
N ASP A 254 15.31 0.53 -10.72
CA ASP A 254 15.54 1.79 -11.44
C ASP A 254 14.74 1.89 -12.74
N ASN A 255 14.38 0.76 -13.36
CA ASN A 255 13.58 0.74 -14.58
C ASN A 255 12.15 1.24 -14.37
N THR A 256 11.70 1.35 -13.13
CA THR A 256 10.35 1.84 -12.79
C THR A 256 10.27 3.37 -12.67
N ALA A 257 11.38 4.10 -12.83
CA ALA A 257 11.41 5.56 -12.74
C ALA A 257 10.51 6.23 -13.77
N GLY A 258 9.77 7.25 -13.34
CA GLY A 258 8.90 8.04 -14.21
C GLY A 258 7.65 7.32 -14.73
N GLN A 259 7.40 6.09 -14.29
CA GLN A 259 6.29 5.26 -14.76
C GLN A 259 5.05 5.40 -13.88
N THR A 260 3.90 5.01 -14.43
CA THR A 260 2.65 4.89 -13.69
C THR A 260 2.29 3.41 -13.57
N PHE A 261 2.00 2.99 -12.34
CA PHE A 261 1.53 1.64 -12.01
C PHE A 261 0.10 1.71 -11.52
N GLU A 262 -0.79 0.92 -12.10
CA GLU A 262 -2.13 0.71 -11.59
C GLU A 262 -2.22 -0.69 -10.98
N LEU A 263 -2.43 -0.74 -9.66
CA LEU A 263 -2.41 -1.97 -8.88
C LEU A 263 -3.84 -2.37 -8.50
N TYR A 264 -4.35 -3.38 -9.16
CA TYR A 264 -5.71 -3.89 -8.96
C TYR A 264 -5.76 -5.41 -8.78
N GLY A 265 -6.82 -5.89 -8.13
CA GLY A 265 -7.02 -7.31 -7.85
C GLY A 265 -7.46 -8.11 -9.09
N PRO A 266 -7.52 -9.45 -8.97
CA PRO A 266 -7.78 -10.34 -10.11
C PRO A 266 -9.23 -10.36 -10.58
N LYS A 267 -10.19 -9.96 -9.72
CA LYS A 267 -11.63 -10.07 -9.99
C LYS A 267 -12.38 -8.80 -9.60
N ASN A 268 -13.37 -8.47 -10.43
CA ASN A 268 -14.27 -7.35 -10.19
C ASN A 268 -15.40 -7.77 -9.25
N TYR A 269 -15.66 -6.93 -8.26
CA TYR A 269 -16.74 -7.12 -7.29
C TYR A 269 -17.54 -5.83 -7.13
N SER A 270 -18.85 -5.97 -6.90
CA SER A 270 -19.63 -4.85 -6.40
C SER A 270 -19.48 -4.74 -4.87
N THR A 271 -19.71 -3.56 -4.32
CA THR A 271 -19.76 -3.38 -2.86
C THR A 271 -20.85 -4.25 -2.23
N GLY A 272 -21.95 -4.50 -2.94
CA GLY A 272 -23.01 -5.42 -2.52
C GLY A 272 -22.51 -6.86 -2.40
N GLU A 273 -21.81 -7.37 -3.42
CA GLU A 273 -21.22 -8.72 -3.39
C GLU A 273 -20.22 -8.88 -2.23
N ILE A 274 -19.43 -7.85 -1.96
CA ILE A 274 -18.49 -7.86 -0.82
C ILE A 274 -19.26 -7.83 0.51
N ALA A 275 -20.34 -7.03 0.61
CA ALA A 275 -21.16 -6.97 1.80
C ALA A 275 -21.83 -8.31 2.12
N GLU A 276 -22.31 -9.03 1.11
CA GLU A 276 -22.85 -10.39 1.25
C GLU A 276 -21.78 -11.39 1.72
N MET A 277 -20.57 -11.31 1.17
CA MET A 277 -19.45 -12.15 1.64
C MET A 277 -19.14 -11.86 3.12
N VAL A 278 -19.13 -10.58 3.52
CA VAL A 278 -18.90 -10.19 4.91
C VAL A 278 -20.02 -10.73 5.81
N ASP A 279 -21.30 -10.60 5.42
CA ASP A 279 -22.45 -11.06 6.22
C ASP A 279 -22.43 -12.58 6.42
N LYS A 280 -22.07 -13.32 5.39
CA LYS A 280 -21.89 -14.78 5.49
C LYS A 280 -20.76 -15.16 6.47
N GLU A 281 -19.61 -14.49 6.37
CA GLU A 281 -18.47 -14.80 7.25
C GLU A 281 -18.73 -14.44 8.71
N ILE A 282 -19.40 -13.35 9.00
CA ILE A 282 -19.67 -12.92 10.38
C ILE A 282 -20.95 -13.52 10.98
N PHE A 283 -21.73 -14.28 10.20
CA PHE A 283 -23.05 -14.83 10.58
C PHE A 283 -24.04 -13.78 11.09
N LYS A 284 -24.06 -12.61 10.47
CA LYS A 284 -24.98 -11.51 10.78
C LYS A 284 -25.58 -10.96 9.50
N GLN A 285 -26.88 -10.69 9.52
CA GLN A 285 -27.55 -9.93 8.48
C GLN A 285 -27.64 -8.47 8.91
N ARG A 286 -26.98 -7.60 8.15
CA ARG A 286 -27.02 -6.17 8.41
C ARG A 286 -28.18 -5.53 7.66
N ARG A 287 -28.74 -4.46 8.23
CA ARG A 287 -29.75 -3.68 7.54
C ARG A 287 -29.09 -2.74 6.54
N HIS A 288 -29.47 -2.86 5.30
CA HIS A 288 -29.08 -1.95 4.24
C HIS A 288 -30.18 -0.91 4.05
N ILE A 289 -29.82 0.37 4.12
CA ILE A 289 -30.75 1.50 3.96
C ILE A 289 -30.22 2.36 2.82
N ASN A 290 -30.92 2.31 1.70
CA ASN A 290 -30.60 3.13 0.53
C ASN A 290 -31.37 4.44 0.62
N LEU A 291 -30.65 5.58 0.60
CA LEU A 291 -31.24 6.92 0.66
C LEU A 291 -30.78 7.74 -0.55
N PRO A 292 -31.66 8.55 -1.15
CA PRO A 292 -31.27 9.42 -2.24
C PRO A 292 -30.12 10.35 -1.81
N PRO A 293 -29.13 10.62 -2.71
CA PRO A 293 -27.96 11.43 -2.38
C PRO A 293 -28.31 12.86 -1.95
N VAL A 294 -29.45 13.39 -2.42
CA VAL A 294 -29.97 14.72 -2.05
C VAL A 294 -30.27 14.82 -0.55
N VAL A 295 -30.73 13.73 0.06
CA VAL A 295 -31.05 13.66 1.50
C VAL A 295 -29.81 13.23 2.30
N LEU A 296 -29.07 12.24 1.79
CA LEU A 296 -27.96 11.65 2.52
C LEU A 296 -26.78 12.62 2.68
N LYS A 297 -26.41 13.39 1.64
CA LYS A 297 -25.32 14.36 1.68
C LYS A 297 -25.46 15.42 2.78
N PRO A 298 -26.57 16.17 2.88
CA PRO A 298 -26.73 17.18 3.93
C PRO A 298 -26.84 16.57 5.33
N LEU A 299 -27.50 15.40 5.45
CA LEU A 299 -27.60 14.68 6.71
C LEU A 299 -26.21 14.27 7.23
N MET A 300 -25.39 13.69 6.39
CA MET A 300 -24.03 13.27 6.76
C MET A 300 -23.12 14.47 7.02
N LYS A 301 -23.27 15.57 6.27
CA LYS A 301 -22.54 16.81 6.55
C LYS A 301 -22.85 17.36 7.93
N LEU A 302 -24.11 17.34 8.34
CA LEU A 302 -24.55 17.78 9.67
C LEU A 302 -23.99 16.85 10.76
N LEU A 303 -24.12 15.54 10.58
CA LEU A 303 -23.58 14.56 11.54
C LEU A 303 -22.05 14.68 11.71
N ASN A 304 -21.31 14.89 10.62
CA ASN A 304 -19.87 15.02 10.66
C ASN A 304 -19.37 16.32 11.34
N GLN A 305 -20.23 17.32 11.51
CA GLN A 305 -19.91 18.50 12.33
C GLN A 305 -19.94 18.20 13.83
N VAL A 306 -20.77 17.23 14.23
CA VAL A 306 -20.94 16.83 15.63
C VAL A 306 -20.02 15.68 16.00
N LEU A 307 -19.83 14.72 15.09
CA LEU A 307 -18.98 13.56 15.31
C LEU A 307 -17.49 13.91 15.15
N TRP A 308 -16.67 13.37 16.03
CA TRP A 308 -15.23 13.57 15.99
C TRP A 308 -14.56 12.90 14.77
N TRP A 309 -15.10 11.76 14.34
CA TRP A 309 -14.69 11.04 13.12
C TRP A 309 -15.91 10.71 12.27
N PRO A 310 -15.89 11.03 10.99
CA PRO A 310 -16.99 10.71 10.11
C PRO A 310 -17.05 9.21 9.82
N MET A 311 -18.19 8.59 10.05
CA MET A 311 -18.46 7.21 9.61
C MET A 311 -18.67 7.14 8.09
N LEU A 312 -19.30 8.15 7.51
CA LEU A 312 -19.55 8.32 6.09
C LEU A 312 -19.36 9.81 5.74
N SER A 313 -18.53 10.10 4.76
CA SER A 313 -18.30 11.48 4.30
C SER A 313 -19.11 11.79 3.04
N SER A 314 -19.30 13.08 2.75
CA SER A 314 -19.94 13.49 1.50
C SER A 314 -19.13 13.04 0.27
N GLN A 315 -17.81 12.98 0.40
CA GLN A 315 -16.92 12.49 -0.64
C GLN A 315 -17.05 10.97 -0.86
N ASP A 316 -17.33 10.18 0.19
CA ASP A 316 -17.63 8.75 0.05
C ASP A 316 -18.89 8.54 -0.80
N ILE A 317 -19.95 9.33 -0.53
CA ILE A 317 -21.20 9.27 -1.29
C ILE A 317 -20.98 9.60 -2.78
N GLU A 318 -20.12 10.55 -3.10
CA GLU A 318 -19.79 10.87 -4.49
C GLU A 318 -19.08 9.74 -5.21
N ARG A 319 -18.22 9.00 -4.50
CA ARG A 319 -17.48 7.85 -5.05
C ARG A 319 -18.35 6.64 -5.32
N GLU A 320 -19.46 6.45 -4.58
CA GLU A 320 -20.41 5.36 -4.80
C GLU A 320 -21.05 5.34 -6.20
N PHE A 321 -20.99 6.45 -6.94
CA PHE A 321 -21.52 6.58 -8.30
C PHE A 321 -20.45 6.40 -9.40
N ILE A 322 -19.22 6.09 -9.03
CA ILE A 322 -18.11 6.03 -9.96
C ILE A 322 -17.50 4.62 -9.90
N ASP A 323 -17.68 3.87 -10.98
CA ASP A 323 -17.01 2.58 -11.14
C ASP A 323 -15.52 2.76 -11.40
N GLN A 324 -14.73 1.77 -11.00
CA GLN A 324 -13.31 1.76 -11.33
C GLN A 324 -13.14 1.52 -12.84
N VAL A 325 -12.32 2.36 -13.47
CA VAL A 325 -11.87 2.21 -14.85
C VAL A 325 -10.38 1.92 -14.84
N ILE A 326 -9.95 0.89 -15.55
CA ILE A 326 -8.54 0.50 -15.65
C ILE A 326 -7.89 1.28 -16.78
N ASP A 327 -6.72 1.88 -16.53
CA ASP A 327 -5.89 2.53 -17.53
C ASP A 327 -5.01 1.48 -18.23
N GLU A 328 -5.32 1.17 -19.48
CA GLU A 328 -4.59 0.17 -20.29
C GLU A 328 -3.12 0.55 -20.55
N ASN A 329 -2.77 1.84 -20.42
CA ASN A 329 -1.40 2.32 -20.61
C ASN A 329 -0.54 2.21 -19.36
N ALA A 330 -1.15 2.00 -18.18
CA ALA A 330 -0.44 1.86 -16.93
C ALA A 330 0.14 0.44 -16.78
N LYS A 331 1.29 0.35 -16.14
CA LYS A 331 1.87 -0.94 -15.75
C LYS A 331 1.10 -1.56 -14.59
N THR A 332 1.16 -2.87 -14.48
CA THR A 332 0.37 -3.65 -13.53
C THR A 332 1.23 -4.58 -12.67
N PHE A 333 0.62 -5.34 -11.77
CA PHE A 333 1.30 -6.39 -11.02
C PHE A 333 2.05 -7.40 -11.88
N LYS A 334 1.57 -7.67 -13.10
CA LYS A 334 2.22 -8.62 -14.03
C LYS A 334 3.61 -8.16 -14.41
N ASP A 335 3.82 -6.85 -14.61
CA ASP A 335 5.11 -6.27 -14.95
C ASP A 335 6.11 -6.35 -13.78
N LEU A 336 5.62 -6.47 -12.56
CA LEU A 336 6.40 -6.66 -11.35
C LEU A 336 6.58 -8.13 -10.95
N GLY A 337 5.98 -9.07 -11.69
CA GLY A 337 6.03 -10.50 -11.39
C GLY A 337 5.26 -10.91 -10.13
N ILE A 338 4.24 -10.14 -9.73
CA ILE A 338 3.40 -10.40 -8.55
C ILE A 338 2.03 -10.91 -9.01
N GLU A 339 1.56 -11.98 -8.39
CA GLU A 339 0.19 -12.47 -8.55
C GLU A 339 -0.68 -11.94 -7.40
N PRO A 340 -1.64 -11.02 -7.66
CA PRO A 340 -2.46 -10.46 -6.61
C PRO A 340 -3.45 -11.48 -6.03
N GLY A 341 -3.60 -11.47 -4.71
CA GLY A 341 -4.51 -12.33 -3.98
C GLY A 341 -5.98 -11.93 -4.16
N GLU A 342 -6.87 -12.91 -4.33
CA GLU A 342 -8.31 -12.68 -4.44
C GLU A 342 -8.94 -12.49 -3.04
N ILE A 343 -9.84 -11.52 -2.90
CA ILE A 343 -10.49 -11.15 -1.62
C ILE A 343 -11.21 -12.34 -0.95
N SER A 344 -11.85 -13.19 -1.75
CA SER A 344 -12.63 -14.34 -1.26
C SER A 344 -11.80 -15.36 -0.45
N LYS A 345 -10.48 -15.38 -0.64
CA LYS A 345 -9.57 -16.29 0.07
C LYS A 345 -9.19 -15.78 1.47
N PHE A 346 -9.34 -14.48 1.71
CA PHE A 346 -8.88 -13.83 2.94
C PHE A 346 -10.00 -13.38 3.88
N THR A 347 -11.26 -13.47 3.45
CA THR A 347 -12.43 -13.01 4.23
C THR A 347 -12.47 -13.63 5.62
N TYR A 348 -12.30 -14.94 5.73
CA TYR A 348 -12.27 -15.65 7.01
C TYR A 348 -11.20 -15.08 7.96
N HIS A 349 -9.99 -14.91 7.45
CA HIS A 349 -8.84 -14.50 8.26
C HIS A 349 -9.05 -13.10 8.90
N TYR A 350 -9.64 -12.17 8.16
CA TYR A 350 -9.86 -10.81 8.65
C TYR A 350 -11.18 -10.65 9.42
N LEU A 351 -12.19 -11.46 9.13
CA LEU A 351 -13.54 -11.26 9.66
C LEU A 351 -13.87 -12.17 10.85
N GLN A 352 -13.05 -13.18 11.14
CA GLN A 352 -13.28 -14.10 12.26
C GLN A 352 -13.50 -13.36 13.59
N GLY A 353 -12.76 -12.27 13.85
CA GLY A 353 -12.88 -11.47 15.07
C GLY A 353 -14.23 -10.75 15.26
N PHE A 354 -15.04 -10.61 14.19
CA PHE A 354 -16.36 -10.00 14.24
C PHE A 354 -17.51 -10.98 14.45
N ARG A 355 -17.20 -12.29 14.48
CA ARG A 355 -18.17 -13.35 14.80
C ARG A 355 -18.59 -13.26 16.26
N SER A 356 -19.81 -13.69 16.56
CA SER A 356 -20.22 -13.89 17.96
C SER A 356 -19.44 -15.07 18.58
N SER A 357 -19.33 -15.10 19.90
CA SER A 357 -18.65 -16.17 20.64
C SER A 357 -19.12 -17.57 20.27
N VAL A 358 -20.40 -17.72 19.93
CA VAL A 358 -21.00 -19.01 19.53
C VAL A 358 -20.44 -19.53 18.21
N TYR A 359 -20.10 -18.67 17.29
CA TYR A 359 -19.63 -19.02 15.93
C TYR A 359 -18.14 -18.79 15.73
N TYR A 360 -17.42 -18.37 16.77
CA TYR A 360 -16.02 -17.96 16.66
C TYR A 360 -15.10 -19.08 16.16
N ASP A 361 -15.29 -20.30 16.68
CA ASP A 361 -14.44 -21.45 16.38
C ASP A 361 -14.88 -22.25 15.13
N LEU A 362 -15.93 -21.80 14.43
CA LEU A 362 -16.34 -22.48 13.21
C LEU A 362 -15.27 -22.29 12.12
N PRO A 363 -14.85 -23.37 11.44
CA PRO A 363 -13.91 -23.28 10.34
C PRO A 363 -14.49 -22.48 9.17
N PRO A 364 -13.66 -22.01 8.25
CA PRO A 364 -14.15 -21.39 7.01
C PRO A 364 -14.93 -22.42 6.20
N GLN A 365 -15.97 -21.98 5.49
CA GLN A 365 -16.70 -22.84 4.59
C GLN A 365 -15.77 -23.46 3.55
N THR A 366 -15.83 -24.79 3.43
CA THR A 366 -15.08 -25.52 2.40
C THR A 366 -15.66 -25.21 1.00
N GLU A 367 -14.85 -25.36 -0.03
CA GLU A 367 -15.33 -25.21 -1.41
C GLU A 367 -16.44 -26.19 -1.77
N ARG A 368 -16.48 -27.34 -1.12
CA ARG A 368 -17.52 -28.35 -1.29
C ARG A 368 -18.86 -27.86 -0.75
N GLU A 369 -18.86 -27.30 0.46
CA GLU A 369 -20.05 -26.68 1.07
C GLU A 369 -20.58 -25.51 0.25
N LYS A 370 -19.68 -24.64 -0.23
CA LYS A 370 -20.06 -23.54 -1.14
C LYS A 370 -20.70 -24.04 -2.46
N ARG A 371 -20.27 -25.19 -2.98
CA ARG A 371 -20.87 -25.80 -4.18
C ARG A 371 -22.21 -26.44 -3.87
N GLU A 372 -22.36 -27.05 -2.70
CA GLU A 372 -23.61 -27.65 -2.25
C GLU A 372 -24.68 -26.56 -2.00
N GLU A 373 -24.33 -25.46 -1.35
CA GLU A 373 -25.23 -24.31 -1.18
C GLU A 373 -25.72 -23.76 -2.53
N ARG A 374 -24.83 -23.61 -3.52
CA ARG A 374 -25.25 -23.17 -4.87
C ARG A 374 -26.25 -24.11 -5.54
N LYS A 375 -26.16 -25.42 -5.29
CA LYS A 375 -27.13 -26.38 -5.81
C LYS A 375 -28.51 -26.21 -5.15
N TYR A 376 -28.55 -25.91 -3.85
CA TYR A 376 -29.80 -25.68 -3.14
C TYR A 376 -30.50 -24.37 -3.56
N LEU A 377 -29.77 -23.32 -3.83
CA LEU A 377 -30.33 -22.06 -4.32
C LEU A 377 -30.98 -22.23 -5.71
N HIS A 378 -30.39 -23.04 -6.60
CA HIS A 378 -30.98 -23.32 -7.91
C HIS A 378 -32.28 -24.15 -7.84
N VAL A 379 -32.48 -24.94 -6.80
CA VAL A 379 -33.70 -25.76 -6.63
C VAL A 379 -34.87 -24.93 -6.10
N LEU A 380 -34.58 -23.82 -5.40
CA LEU A 380 -35.61 -22.92 -4.85
C LEU A 380 -36.14 -21.92 -5.88
N ASP A 381 -35.34 -21.58 -6.89
CA ASP A 381 -35.75 -20.68 -7.97
C ASP A 381 -36.60 -21.37 -9.07
N ASP A 382 -36.61 -22.70 -9.11
CA ASP A 382 -37.39 -23.50 -10.08
C ASP A 382 -38.75 -23.98 -9.53
N GLN A 383 -39.20 -23.54 -8.32
CA GLN A 383 -40.53 -23.77 -7.76
C GLN A 383 -41.33 -22.46 -7.67
#